data_c03e950da71ec91539e92e3e984566cc
#
_entry.id   c03e950da71ec91539e92e3e984566cc
#
_cell.length_a   1.000
_cell.length_b   1.000
_cell.length_c   1.000
_cell.angle_alpha   90.00
_cell.angle_beta   90.00
_cell.angle_gamma   90.00
#
_symmetry.space_group_name_H-M   'P 1'
#
loop_
_entity.id
_entity.type
_entity.pdbx_description
1 polymer ?
#
loop_
_entity_poly.entity_id
_entity_poly.type
_entity_poly.pdbx_seq_one_letter_code
_entity_poly.pdbx_strand_id
1 'polypeptide(L)'
;MFASASPAAGPDPWSDDGPPAGFPPPRVGPGLDDLVGPRKRRGPRRFRPGDPLARRPDDEADDEIDEEEIEPVEIDKRLSLTIAGFAVLLGLGLVLAAQTSGPGHRLPFAIVIFGVQLLFVLAWTMATRPPALLVVALVGAATAGVADTVALQTAEARLIPLLYVAAGNLVVALLGQLVRRVDRRRLTDSFGTTLLIVAGVAGFATLLPLSRIPAGTQTITVSLTATALALTVARITDAVLPWPRLAPQVPRGAAGVVIGAMLGTLAGSVLGSFLVGFTPTSGALVGLVTAATAVLADLAVGYAEAGRLMAGEPPTFWIARHMQGPLGGIALAAPAAYLVCVLFL
;
A
#
# COMPACT_ATOMS: atom_id res chain seq x y z
N MET A 1 22.65 -1.11 -63.40
CA MET A 1 23.63 -1.94 -62.66
C MET A 1 24.03 -1.16 -61.43
N PHE A 2 23.34 -1.41 -60.31
CA PHE A 2 23.72 -0.86 -59.01
C PHE A 2 23.98 -2.06 -58.09
N ALA A 3 25.23 -2.23 -57.69
CA ALA A 3 25.65 -3.25 -56.75
C ALA A 3 25.21 -2.86 -55.34
N SER A 4 24.38 -3.67 -54.70
CA SER A 4 23.97 -3.58 -53.32
C SER A 4 25.09 -4.13 -52.44
N ALA A 5 25.76 -3.27 -51.66
CA ALA A 5 26.70 -3.69 -50.63
C ALA A 5 25.91 -4.01 -49.35
N SER A 6 25.95 -5.25 -48.89
CA SER A 6 25.44 -5.66 -47.60
C SER A 6 26.26 -5.02 -46.46
N PRO A 7 25.62 -4.47 -45.40
CA PRO A 7 26.36 -4.00 -44.24
C PRO A 7 26.93 -5.22 -43.47
N ALA A 8 28.20 -5.11 -43.09
CA ALA A 8 28.88 -6.08 -42.24
C ALA A 8 28.16 -6.24 -40.92
N ALA A 9 27.88 -7.49 -40.53
CA ALA A 9 27.35 -7.83 -39.25
C ALA A 9 28.36 -7.42 -38.14
N GLY A 10 27.93 -6.57 -37.24
CA GLY A 10 28.67 -6.24 -36.02
C GLY A 10 28.78 -7.48 -35.09
N PRO A 11 29.80 -7.52 -34.22
CA PRO A 11 29.99 -8.65 -33.30
C PRO A 11 28.76 -8.81 -32.39
N ASP A 12 28.36 -10.07 -32.25
CA ASP A 12 27.25 -10.49 -31.42
C ASP A 12 27.60 -10.18 -29.93
N PRO A 13 26.83 -9.34 -29.21
CA PRO A 13 27.10 -9.00 -27.82
C PRO A 13 26.94 -10.19 -26.84
N TRP A 14 26.53 -11.37 -27.31
CA TRP A 14 26.32 -12.59 -26.53
C TRP A 14 27.28 -13.72 -26.88
N SER A 15 28.39 -13.43 -27.60
CA SER A 15 29.44 -14.42 -27.81
C SER A 15 30.15 -14.72 -26.46
N ASP A 16 30.42 -16.00 -26.18
CA ASP A 16 31.07 -16.52 -24.98
C ASP A 16 32.57 -16.15 -24.82
N ASP A 17 33.03 -15.13 -25.52
CA ASP A 17 34.36 -14.57 -25.33
C ASP A 17 34.38 -13.76 -24.04
N GLY A 18 35.11 -14.27 -23.05
CA GLY A 18 35.18 -13.74 -21.69
C GLY A 18 35.46 -12.23 -21.60
N PRO A 19 35.23 -11.60 -20.45
CA PRO A 19 35.31 -10.16 -20.30
C PRO A 19 36.70 -9.63 -20.70
N PRO A 20 36.77 -8.46 -21.36
CA PRO A 20 38.05 -7.91 -21.80
C PRO A 20 39.00 -7.71 -20.60
N ALA A 21 40.24 -8.15 -20.77
CA ALA A 21 41.31 -8.03 -19.80
C ALA A 21 41.53 -6.53 -19.45
N GLY A 22 41.10 -6.11 -18.28
CA GLY A 22 41.25 -4.73 -17.79
C GLY A 22 40.31 -4.31 -16.69
N PHE A 23 39.24 -5.07 -16.40
CA PHE A 23 38.41 -4.78 -15.24
C PHE A 23 38.95 -5.49 -14.00
N PRO A 24 39.21 -4.77 -12.88
CA PRO A 24 39.53 -5.44 -11.62
C PRO A 24 38.34 -6.33 -11.22
N PRO A 25 38.58 -7.55 -10.70
CA PRO A 25 37.50 -8.41 -10.26
C PRO A 25 36.65 -7.67 -9.21
N PRO A 26 35.33 -7.88 -9.19
CA PRO A 26 34.48 -7.32 -8.16
C PRO A 26 35.02 -7.78 -6.82
N ARG A 27 35.26 -6.83 -5.88
CA ARG A 27 35.63 -7.17 -4.52
C ARG A 27 34.48 -8.00 -3.94
N VAL A 28 34.72 -9.28 -3.79
CA VAL A 28 33.85 -10.16 -3.01
C VAL A 28 33.95 -9.62 -1.59
N GLY A 29 32.87 -9.04 -1.09
CA GLY A 29 32.76 -8.70 0.32
C GLY A 29 32.97 -9.96 1.17
N PRO A 30 33.35 -9.84 2.45
CA PRO A 30 33.54 -10.99 3.32
C PRO A 30 32.29 -11.89 3.24
N GLY A 31 32.51 -13.16 2.91
CA GLY A 31 31.43 -14.14 2.83
C GLY A 31 30.75 -14.27 4.20
N LEU A 32 29.48 -14.61 4.22
CA LEU A 32 28.72 -14.86 5.46
C LEU A 32 29.45 -15.85 6.39
N ASP A 33 30.30 -16.71 5.84
CA ASP A 33 31.11 -17.70 6.58
C ASP A 33 32.24 -17.07 7.42
N ASP A 34 32.67 -15.84 7.09
CA ASP A 34 33.72 -15.13 7.83
C ASP A 34 33.18 -14.41 9.09
N LEU A 35 31.86 -14.25 9.21
CA LEU A 35 31.20 -13.64 10.37
C LEU A 35 30.83 -14.66 11.45
N VAL A 36 30.88 -15.95 11.14
CA VAL A 36 30.65 -17.02 12.10
C VAL A 36 31.98 -17.43 12.70
N GLY A 37 32.32 -16.91 13.87
CA GLY A 37 33.50 -17.32 14.63
C GLY A 37 33.53 -18.83 14.84
N PRO A 38 34.71 -19.45 15.05
CA PRO A 38 34.88 -20.90 15.08
C PRO A 38 34.00 -21.52 16.18
N ARG A 39 32.88 -22.13 15.78
CA ARG A 39 32.08 -22.97 16.67
C ARG A 39 32.97 -24.05 17.20
N LYS A 40 33.36 -23.99 18.49
CA LYS A 40 34.00 -25.09 19.20
C LYS A 40 33.13 -26.34 19.05
N ARG A 41 33.49 -27.23 18.11
CA ARG A 41 32.92 -28.58 18.03
C ARG A 41 33.23 -29.26 19.36
N ARG A 42 32.22 -29.35 20.25
CA ARG A 42 32.28 -30.30 21.38
C ARG A 42 32.29 -31.69 20.75
N GLY A 43 33.44 -32.37 20.91
CA GLY A 43 33.59 -33.74 20.46
C GLY A 43 32.58 -34.68 21.15
N PRO A 44 32.25 -35.82 20.53
CA PRO A 44 31.28 -36.76 21.08
C PRO A 44 31.74 -37.23 22.47
N ARG A 45 30.98 -36.90 23.52
CA ARG A 45 31.17 -37.47 24.86
C ARG A 45 30.95 -38.96 24.76
N ARG A 46 32.03 -39.76 25.03
CA ARG A 46 31.95 -41.21 25.17
C ARG A 46 31.07 -41.53 26.38
N PHE A 47 29.96 -42.19 26.12
CA PHE A 47 29.05 -42.74 27.13
C PHE A 47 29.84 -43.75 27.98
N ARG A 48 29.88 -43.54 29.28
CA ARG A 48 30.32 -44.56 30.24
C ARG A 48 29.04 -45.24 30.79
N PRO A 49 28.90 -46.58 30.68
CA PRO A 49 27.80 -47.30 31.28
C PRO A 49 27.95 -47.20 32.81
N GLY A 50 26.94 -46.67 33.51
CA GLY A 50 26.91 -46.61 34.96
C GLY A 50 26.82 -45.23 35.58
N ASP A 51 26.52 -44.19 34.83
CA ASP A 51 26.31 -42.82 35.37
C ASP A 51 24.87 -42.69 35.94
N PRO A 52 24.72 -42.52 37.27
CA PRO A 52 23.38 -42.41 37.91
C PRO A 52 22.64 -41.10 37.59
N LEU A 53 23.23 -40.25 36.77
CA LEU A 53 22.60 -39.02 36.25
C LEU A 53 22.04 -39.23 34.82
N ALA A 54 21.41 -40.42 34.58
CA ALA A 54 20.55 -40.57 33.42
C ALA A 54 19.44 -39.55 33.51
N ARG A 55 19.48 -38.51 32.61
CA ARG A 55 18.47 -37.49 32.46
C ARG A 55 17.07 -38.11 32.54
N ARG A 56 16.23 -37.55 33.43
CA ARG A 56 14.80 -37.83 33.44
C ARG A 56 14.20 -37.44 32.06
N PRO A 57 13.19 -38.18 31.59
CA PRO A 57 12.48 -37.81 30.34
C PRO A 57 11.82 -36.43 30.39
N ASP A 58 11.77 -35.86 31.58
CA ASP A 58 11.12 -34.54 31.82
C ASP A 58 12.06 -33.35 31.55
N ASP A 59 13.37 -33.59 31.37
CA ASP A 59 14.38 -32.56 31.04
C ASP A 59 14.43 -32.20 29.52
N GLU A 60 13.63 -32.87 28.69
CA GLU A 60 13.51 -32.56 27.25
C GLU A 60 12.45 -31.53 26.91
N ALA A 61 11.70 -31.04 27.94
CA ALA A 61 10.62 -30.07 27.72
C ALA A 61 11.06 -28.60 27.76
N ASP A 62 12.31 -28.33 28.19
CA ASP A 62 12.84 -26.97 28.32
C ASP A 62 13.97 -26.67 27.30
N ASP A 63 13.99 -27.30 26.13
CA ASP A 63 14.55 -26.66 24.96
C ASP A 63 13.59 -25.51 24.62
N GLU A 64 13.64 -24.44 25.43
CA GLU A 64 13.16 -23.12 25.05
C GLU A 64 13.71 -22.90 23.63
N ILE A 65 12.80 -22.96 22.67
CA ILE A 65 13.05 -22.43 21.35
C ILE A 65 13.51 -21.02 21.64
N ASP A 66 14.82 -20.74 21.54
CA ASP A 66 15.34 -19.38 21.50
C ASP A 66 14.56 -18.74 20.37
N GLU A 67 13.40 -18.13 20.71
CA GLU A 67 12.69 -17.24 19.80
C GLU A 67 13.72 -16.18 19.48
N GLU A 68 14.28 -16.24 18.27
CA GLU A 68 15.20 -15.21 17.77
C GLU A 68 14.51 -13.89 18.03
N GLU A 69 14.97 -13.18 19.07
CA GLU A 69 14.40 -11.90 19.49
C GLU A 69 14.58 -10.93 18.32
N ILE A 70 13.50 -10.77 17.55
CA ILE A 70 13.51 -9.92 16.34
C ILE A 70 13.77 -8.49 16.82
N GLU A 71 14.95 -7.96 16.49
CA GLU A 71 15.28 -6.58 16.81
C GLU A 71 14.22 -5.62 16.23
N PRO A 72 13.65 -4.74 17.07
CA PRO A 72 12.60 -3.84 16.63
C PRO A 72 13.14 -2.83 15.61
N VAL A 73 12.48 -2.74 14.44
CA VAL A 73 12.85 -1.81 13.38
C VAL A 73 12.80 -0.37 13.88
N GLU A 74 13.87 0.40 13.66
CA GLU A 74 13.92 1.82 14.02
C GLU A 74 12.92 2.66 13.23
N ILE A 75 12.31 3.65 13.90
CA ILE A 75 11.37 4.60 13.27
C ILE A 75 12.15 5.82 12.81
N ASP A 76 12.26 6.02 11.50
CA ASP A 76 12.82 7.24 10.94
C ASP A 76 11.80 8.40 11.05
N LYS A 77 12.10 9.35 11.94
CA LYS A 77 11.26 10.52 12.22
C LYS A 77 11.05 11.40 10.98
N ARG A 78 12.12 11.59 10.17
CA ARG A 78 12.04 12.43 8.97
C ARG A 78 11.10 11.80 7.94
N LEU A 79 11.22 10.50 7.77
CA LEU A 79 10.36 9.74 6.89
C LEU A 79 8.89 9.80 7.34
N SER A 80 8.62 9.56 8.62
CA SER A 80 7.26 9.65 9.18
C SER A 80 6.64 11.03 8.97
N LEU A 81 7.40 12.11 9.17
CA LEU A 81 6.94 13.48 8.91
C LEU A 81 6.71 13.76 7.43
N THR A 82 7.54 13.21 6.54
CA THR A 82 7.34 13.34 5.08
C THR A 82 6.05 12.66 4.63
N ILE A 83 5.77 11.46 5.15
CA ILE A 83 4.53 10.72 4.86
C ILE A 83 3.32 11.50 5.43
N ALA A 84 3.44 12.05 6.64
CA ALA A 84 2.41 12.91 7.24
C ALA A 84 2.11 14.12 6.35
N GLY A 85 3.14 14.83 5.88
CA GLY A 85 3.01 15.95 4.95
C GLY A 85 2.33 15.56 3.64
N PHE A 86 2.68 14.40 3.08
CA PHE A 86 2.01 13.88 1.88
C PHE A 86 0.52 13.61 2.12
N ALA A 87 0.15 13.01 3.28
CA ALA A 87 -1.25 12.77 3.63
C ALA A 87 -2.06 14.09 3.74
N VAL A 88 -1.47 15.14 4.33
CA VAL A 88 -2.09 16.48 4.39
C VAL A 88 -2.32 17.05 2.98
N LEU A 89 -1.28 17.05 2.14
CA LEU A 89 -1.37 17.61 0.79
C LEU A 89 -2.40 16.89 -0.06
N LEU A 90 -2.42 15.54 0.03
CA LEU A 90 -3.37 14.72 -0.70
C LEU A 90 -4.80 14.98 -0.24
N GLY A 91 -5.07 14.99 1.07
CA GLY A 91 -6.39 15.28 1.62
C GLY A 91 -6.87 16.70 1.31
N LEU A 92 -6.01 17.70 1.52
CA LEU A 92 -6.30 19.08 1.21
C LEU A 92 -6.58 19.28 -0.28
N GLY A 93 -5.77 18.71 -1.17
CA GLY A 93 -5.96 18.77 -2.61
C GLY A 93 -7.31 18.20 -3.05
N LEU A 94 -7.69 17.04 -2.52
CA LEU A 94 -8.98 16.41 -2.81
C LEU A 94 -10.17 17.22 -2.24
N VAL A 95 -10.06 17.76 -1.02
CA VAL A 95 -11.10 18.62 -0.43
C VAL A 95 -11.27 19.88 -1.27
N LEU A 96 -10.19 20.58 -1.62
CA LEU A 96 -10.26 21.78 -2.45
C LEU A 96 -10.85 21.48 -3.83
N ALA A 97 -10.47 20.38 -4.45
CA ALA A 97 -11.05 19.95 -5.73
C ALA A 97 -12.55 19.68 -5.63
N ALA A 98 -13.01 19.05 -4.54
CA ALA A 98 -14.43 18.83 -4.30
C ALA A 98 -15.20 20.14 -4.08
N GLN A 99 -14.62 21.08 -3.34
CA GLN A 99 -15.25 22.38 -3.03
C GLN A 99 -15.29 23.34 -4.24
N THR A 100 -14.31 23.25 -5.15
CA THR A 100 -14.30 24.07 -6.38
C THR A 100 -15.22 23.55 -7.46
N SER A 101 -15.80 22.35 -7.29
CA SER A 101 -16.66 21.68 -8.25
C SER A 101 -18.11 21.82 -7.85
N GLY A 102 -18.89 22.55 -8.64
CA GLY A 102 -20.33 22.72 -8.42
C GLY A 102 -21.20 21.64 -9.09
N PRO A 103 -22.52 21.60 -8.83
CA PRO A 103 -23.45 20.60 -9.38
C PRO A 103 -23.43 20.48 -10.91
N GLY A 104 -23.11 21.56 -11.63
CA GLY A 104 -23.00 21.59 -13.09
C GLY A 104 -21.58 21.40 -13.65
N HIS A 105 -20.54 21.39 -12.79
CA HIS A 105 -19.14 21.42 -13.21
C HIS A 105 -18.32 20.37 -12.45
N ARG A 106 -18.61 19.09 -12.69
CA ARG A 106 -17.97 17.96 -12.01
C ARG A 106 -16.65 17.51 -12.68
N LEU A 107 -16.43 17.93 -13.90
CA LEU A 107 -15.25 17.54 -14.66
C LEU A 107 -13.92 17.91 -13.98
N PRO A 108 -13.74 19.10 -13.37
CA PRO A 108 -12.50 19.42 -12.66
C PRO A 108 -12.21 18.46 -11.51
N PHE A 109 -13.22 18.09 -10.73
CA PHE A 109 -13.08 17.12 -9.65
C PHE A 109 -12.70 15.73 -10.17
N ALA A 110 -13.35 15.28 -11.26
CA ALA A 110 -13.02 14.01 -11.88
C ALA A 110 -11.57 13.99 -12.42
N ILE A 111 -11.07 15.08 -13.00
CA ILE A 111 -9.68 15.18 -13.44
C ILE A 111 -8.71 15.03 -12.26
N VAL A 112 -9.01 15.65 -11.12
CA VAL A 112 -8.17 15.51 -9.92
C VAL A 112 -8.22 14.09 -9.38
N ILE A 113 -9.41 13.46 -9.31
CA ILE A 113 -9.55 12.06 -8.90
C ILE A 113 -8.76 11.15 -9.84
N PHE A 114 -8.90 11.33 -11.15
CA PHE A 114 -8.14 10.57 -12.15
C PHE A 114 -6.62 10.70 -11.95
N GLY A 115 -6.13 11.93 -11.70
CA GLY A 115 -4.72 12.17 -11.38
C GLY A 115 -4.25 11.42 -10.14
N VAL A 116 -5.05 11.40 -9.06
CA VAL A 116 -4.77 10.66 -7.83
C VAL A 116 -4.81 9.15 -8.06
N GLN A 117 -5.76 8.65 -8.87
CA GLN A 117 -5.82 7.24 -9.24
C GLN A 117 -4.58 6.81 -10.04
N LEU A 118 -4.12 7.63 -10.99
CA LEU A 118 -2.86 7.36 -11.72
C LEU A 118 -1.65 7.34 -10.77
N LEU A 119 -1.61 8.27 -9.81
CA LEU A 119 -0.57 8.28 -8.78
C LEU A 119 -0.64 7.02 -7.91
N PHE A 120 -1.84 6.56 -7.56
CA PHE A 120 -2.05 5.30 -6.83
C PHE A 120 -1.56 4.09 -7.64
N VAL A 121 -1.94 3.99 -8.93
CA VAL A 121 -1.48 2.92 -9.83
C VAL A 121 0.05 2.91 -9.91
N LEU A 122 0.65 4.09 -10.10
CA LEU A 122 2.10 4.24 -10.19
C LEU A 122 2.79 3.83 -8.88
N ALA A 123 2.30 4.32 -7.74
CA ALA A 123 2.85 3.99 -6.43
C ALA A 123 2.80 2.48 -6.16
N TRP A 124 1.64 1.84 -6.45
CA TRP A 124 1.48 0.40 -6.25
C TRP A 124 2.35 -0.44 -7.16
N THR A 125 2.37 -0.14 -8.46
CA THR A 125 3.17 -0.89 -9.44
C THR A 125 4.68 -0.76 -9.19
N MET A 126 5.15 0.44 -8.82
CA MET A 126 6.56 0.67 -8.51
C MET A 126 6.99 0.04 -7.18
N ALA A 127 6.10 -0.02 -6.20
CA ALA A 127 6.38 -0.58 -4.89
C ALA A 127 6.30 -2.12 -4.88
N THR A 128 5.42 -2.75 -5.67
CA THR A 128 5.26 -4.21 -5.70
C THR A 128 6.05 -4.89 -6.80
N ARG A 129 6.44 -4.14 -7.86
CA ARG A 129 7.16 -4.65 -9.05
C ARG A 129 6.59 -5.97 -9.57
N PRO A 130 5.30 -6.04 -9.91
CA PRO A 130 4.70 -7.27 -10.40
C PRO A 130 5.40 -7.72 -11.69
N PRO A 131 5.51 -9.03 -11.96
CA PRO A 131 6.17 -9.57 -13.16
C PRO A 131 5.60 -9.00 -14.47
N ALA A 132 4.33 -8.56 -14.45
CA ALA A 132 3.63 -7.96 -15.57
C ALA A 132 3.42 -6.44 -15.39
N LEU A 133 4.40 -5.71 -14.90
CA LEU A 133 4.31 -4.30 -14.49
C LEU A 133 3.52 -3.43 -15.48
N LEU A 134 3.87 -3.46 -16.77
CA LEU A 134 3.16 -2.66 -17.79
C LEU A 134 1.70 -3.06 -17.96
N VAL A 135 1.38 -4.36 -17.93
CA VAL A 135 -0.01 -4.83 -18.04
C VAL A 135 -0.80 -4.38 -16.82
N VAL A 136 -0.26 -4.55 -15.63
CA VAL A 136 -0.90 -4.14 -14.38
C VAL A 136 -1.12 -2.63 -14.35
N ALA A 137 -0.13 -1.84 -14.74
CA ALA A 137 -0.24 -0.39 -14.82
C ALA A 137 -1.28 0.07 -15.86
N LEU A 138 -1.28 -0.53 -17.05
CA LEU A 138 -2.25 -0.19 -18.10
C LEU A 138 -3.67 -0.59 -17.72
N VAL A 139 -3.87 -1.77 -17.12
CA VAL A 139 -5.18 -2.18 -16.60
C VAL A 139 -5.66 -1.23 -15.50
N GLY A 140 -4.77 -0.85 -14.57
CA GLY A 140 -5.10 0.11 -13.53
C GLY A 140 -5.50 1.47 -14.10
N ALA A 141 -4.73 2.02 -15.03
CA ALA A 141 -5.03 3.29 -15.70
C ALA A 141 -6.31 3.25 -16.54
N ALA A 142 -6.55 2.14 -17.27
CA ALA A 142 -7.77 1.93 -18.01
C ALA A 142 -8.99 1.83 -17.06
N THR A 143 -8.83 1.13 -15.92
CA THR A 143 -9.87 1.06 -14.88
C THR A 143 -10.22 2.45 -14.37
N ALA A 144 -9.21 3.31 -14.13
CA ALA A 144 -9.43 4.69 -13.68
C ALA A 144 -10.27 5.48 -14.68
N GLY A 145 -9.88 5.49 -15.96
CA GLY A 145 -10.62 6.20 -17.00
C GLY A 145 -12.04 5.70 -17.20
N VAL A 146 -12.24 4.37 -17.21
CA VAL A 146 -13.56 3.77 -17.36
C VAL A 146 -14.43 4.00 -16.12
N ALA A 147 -13.89 3.83 -14.91
CA ALA A 147 -14.62 4.05 -13.67
C ALA A 147 -15.11 5.50 -13.55
N ASP A 148 -14.25 6.47 -13.84
CA ASP A 148 -14.61 7.89 -13.74
C ASP A 148 -15.64 8.29 -14.81
N THR A 149 -15.48 7.81 -16.05
CA THR A 149 -16.46 8.08 -17.12
C THR A 149 -17.83 7.48 -16.80
N VAL A 150 -17.86 6.23 -16.29
CA VAL A 150 -19.11 5.57 -15.87
C VAL A 150 -19.72 6.33 -14.67
N ALA A 151 -18.93 6.75 -13.69
CA ALA A 151 -19.40 7.50 -12.53
C ALA A 151 -19.97 8.87 -12.90
N LEU A 152 -19.46 9.52 -13.96
CA LEU A 152 -19.98 10.79 -14.46
C LEU A 152 -21.24 10.63 -15.30
N GLN A 153 -21.34 9.58 -16.11
CA GLN A 153 -22.42 9.39 -17.12
C GLN A 153 -23.65 8.71 -16.56
N THR A 154 -23.53 7.88 -15.52
CA THR A 154 -24.69 7.19 -14.93
C THR A 154 -25.72 8.17 -14.39
N ALA A 155 -27.00 7.97 -14.68
CA ALA A 155 -28.08 8.86 -14.23
C ALA A 155 -28.19 8.89 -12.70
N GLU A 156 -28.03 7.73 -12.07
CA GLU A 156 -28.16 7.57 -10.62
C GLU A 156 -26.80 7.49 -9.94
N ALA A 157 -26.70 8.09 -8.74
CA ALA A 157 -25.49 8.08 -7.92
C ALA A 157 -25.36 6.75 -7.18
N ARG A 158 -25.22 5.63 -7.90
CA ARG A 158 -25.09 4.26 -7.34
C ARG A 158 -23.70 3.69 -7.56
N LEU A 159 -23.25 2.80 -6.65
CA LEU A 159 -21.95 2.10 -6.77
C LEU A 159 -22.00 0.89 -7.71
N ILE A 160 -23.19 0.34 -8.02
CA ILE A 160 -23.33 -0.87 -8.83
C ILE A 160 -22.57 -0.79 -10.17
N PRO A 161 -22.67 0.31 -10.95
CA PRO A 161 -21.90 0.46 -12.18
C PRO A 161 -20.37 0.37 -11.98
N LEU A 162 -19.86 0.92 -10.87
CA LEU A 162 -18.43 0.84 -10.53
C LEU A 162 -18.00 -0.58 -10.18
N LEU A 163 -18.88 -1.36 -9.52
CA LEU A 163 -18.62 -2.78 -9.25
C LEU A 163 -18.54 -3.60 -10.54
N TYR A 164 -19.39 -3.32 -11.53
CA TYR A 164 -19.30 -3.95 -12.84
C TYR A 164 -18.02 -3.59 -13.59
N VAL A 165 -17.59 -2.33 -13.50
CA VAL A 165 -16.31 -1.88 -14.08
C VAL A 165 -15.15 -2.62 -13.41
N ALA A 166 -15.12 -2.66 -12.08
CA ALA A 166 -14.07 -3.36 -11.33
C ALA A 166 -14.04 -4.86 -11.67
N ALA A 167 -15.19 -5.54 -11.66
CA ALA A 167 -15.30 -6.95 -12.00
C ALA A 167 -14.86 -7.22 -13.44
N GLY A 168 -15.34 -6.42 -14.40
CA GLY A 168 -14.98 -6.55 -15.81
C GLY A 168 -13.48 -6.38 -16.05
N ASN A 169 -12.86 -5.37 -15.42
CA ASN A 169 -11.41 -5.15 -15.53
C ASN A 169 -10.60 -6.24 -14.86
N LEU A 170 -11.07 -6.84 -13.76
CA LEU A 170 -10.44 -8.02 -13.16
C LEU A 170 -10.47 -9.23 -14.10
N VAL A 171 -11.59 -9.46 -14.80
CA VAL A 171 -11.69 -10.52 -15.80
C VAL A 171 -10.71 -10.25 -16.95
N VAL A 172 -10.65 -9.02 -17.47
CA VAL A 172 -9.70 -8.64 -18.53
C VAL A 172 -8.25 -8.83 -18.06
N ALA A 173 -7.94 -8.44 -16.81
CA ALA A 173 -6.62 -8.65 -16.24
C ALA A 173 -6.26 -10.14 -16.12
N LEU A 174 -7.21 -10.97 -15.68
CA LEU A 174 -7.03 -12.41 -15.58
C LEU A 174 -6.76 -13.03 -16.95
N LEU A 175 -7.57 -12.69 -17.95
CA LEU A 175 -7.39 -13.16 -19.33
C LEU A 175 -6.04 -12.67 -19.90
N GLY A 176 -5.68 -11.42 -19.67
CA GLY A 176 -4.39 -10.88 -20.11
C GLY A 176 -3.19 -11.60 -19.47
N GLN A 177 -3.32 -12.06 -18.22
CA GLN A 177 -2.29 -12.86 -17.56
C GLN A 177 -2.24 -14.31 -18.07
N LEU A 178 -3.38 -14.91 -18.42
CA LEU A 178 -3.44 -16.27 -18.96
C LEU A 178 -2.82 -16.37 -20.37
N VAL A 179 -2.95 -15.33 -21.19
CA VAL A 179 -2.35 -15.28 -22.54
C VAL A 179 -0.81 -15.17 -22.48
N ARG A 180 -0.25 -14.69 -21.36
CA ARG A 180 1.19 -14.59 -21.22
C ARG A 180 1.80 -15.95 -20.90
N ARG A 181 2.83 -16.34 -21.66
CA ARG A 181 3.62 -17.56 -21.45
C ARG A 181 4.69 -17.42 -20.36
N VAL A 182 4.46 -16.59 -19.34
CA VAL A 182 5.42 -16.31 -18.26
C VAL A 182 5.14 -17.22 -17.05
N ASP A 183 6.19 -17.47 -16.30
CA ASP A 183 6.29 -18.34 -15.13
C ASP A 183 5.04 -18.35 -14.23
N ARG A 184 4.36 -19.48 -14.19
CA ARG A 184 3.08 -19.66 -13.47
C ARG A 184 3.21 -19.43 -11.95
N ARG A 185 4.42 -19.55 -11.40
CA ARG A 185 4.70 -19.40 -9.96
C ARG A 185 4.47 -17.98 -9.44
N ARG A 186 4.50 -16.96 -10.32
CA ARG A 186 4.28 -15.55 -9.96
C ARG A 186 2.93 -14.98 -10.45
N LEU A 187 2.02 -15.83 -10.93
CA LEU A 187 0.69 -15.41 -11.34
C LEU A 187 -0.13 -14.84 -10.17
N THR A 188 0.00 -15.46 -8.99
CA THR A 188 -0.72 -15.07 -7.77
C THR A 188 -0.34 -13.66 -7.32
N ASP A 189 0.96 -13.32 -7.37
CA ASP A 189 1.47 -12.00 -6.96
C ASP A 189 0.98 -10.90 -7.92
N SER A 190 1.02 -11.20 -9.22
CA SER A 190 0.53 -10.28 -10.25
C SER A 190 -0.98 -10.06 -10.15
N PHE A 191 -1.74 -11.13 -9.87
CA PHE A 191 -3.19 -11.07 -9.72
C PHE A 191 -3.57 -10.32 -8.44
N GLY A 192 -2.93 -10.62 -7.31
CA GLY A 192 -3.14 -9.93 -6.04
C GLY A 192 -2.88 -8.43 -6.16
N THR A 193 -1.76 -8.04 -6.78
CA THR A 193 -1.46 -6.63 -7.04
C THR A 193 -2.50 -5.97 -7.96
N THR A 194 -2.94 -6.65 -9.01
CA THR A 194 -3.98 -6.12 -9.92
C THR A 194 -5.30 -5.93 -9.18
N LEU A 195 -5.70 -6.90 -8.37
CA LEU A 195 -6.91 -6.82 -7.55
C LEU A 195 -6.89 -5.60 -6.62
N LEU A 196 -5.78 -5.39 -5.92
CA LEU A 196 -5.60 -4.23 -5.03
C LEU A 196 -5.66 -2.90 -5.81
N ILE A 197 -5.01 -2.83 -6.97
CA ILE A 197 -5.03 -1.63 -7.82
C ILE A 197 -6.45 -1.35 -8.33
N VAL A 198 -7.16 -2.34 -8.86
CA VAL A 198 -8.52 -2.17 -9.35
C VAL A 198 -9.47 -1.77 -8.22
N ALA A 199 -9.35 -2.40 -7.04
CA ALA A 199 -10.15 -2.06 -5.87
C ALA A 199 -9.87 -0.63 -5.37
N GLY A 200 -8.60 -0.22 -5.30
CA GLY A 200 -8.23 1.12 -4.86
C GLY A 200 -8.67 2.21 -5.85
N VAL A 201 -8.50 1.98 -7.15
CA VAL A 201 -8.98 2.88 -8.20
C VAL A 201 -10.50 3.02 -8.15
N ALA A 202 -11.24 1.90 -8.05
CA ALA A 202 -12.68 1.92 -7.88
C ALA A 202 -13.09 2.63 -6.57
N GLY A 203 -12.30 2.45 -5.50
CA GLY A 203 -12.48 3.17 -4.24
C GLY A 203 -12.44 4.68 -4.43
N PHE A 204 -11.41 5.24 -5.04
CA PHE A 204 -11.34 6.68 -5.36
C PHE A 204 -12.51 7.14 -6.22
N ALA A 205 -12.88 6.36 -7.24
CA ALA A 205 -13.99 6.69 -8.13
C ALA A 205 -15.32 6.85 -7.39
N THR A 206 -15.51 6.26 -6.18
CA THR A 206 -16.74 6.41 -5.38
C THR A 206 -16.98 7.84 -4.91
N LEU A 207 -15.95 8.69 -4.88
CA LEU A 207 -16.10 10.11 -4.56
C LEU A 207 -16.96 10.85 -5.61
N LEU A 208 -16.98 10.39 -6.86
CA LEU A 208 -17.77 11.02 -7.93
C LEU A 208 -19.29 10.81 -7.73
N PRO A 209 -19.82 9.58 -7.57
CA PRO A 209 -21.23 9.42 -7.24
C PRO A 209 -21.57 10.02 -5.86
N LEU A 210 -20.65 9.96 -4.88
CA LEU A 210 -20.88 10.61 -3.58
C LEU A 210 -21.12 12.11 -3.73
N SER A 211 -20.37 12.82 -4.58
CA SER A 211 -20.56 14.25 -4.83
C SER A 211 -21.94 14.62 -5.43
N ARG A 212 -22.72 13.61 -5.84
CA ARG A 212 -24.04 13.77 -6.48
C ARG A 212 -25.21 13.52 -5.54
N ILE A 213 -24.95 12.98 -4.35
CA ILE A 213 -25.96 12.72 -3.32
C ILE A 213 -26.21 14.01 -2.53
N PRO A 214 -27.43 14.28 -2.05
CA PRO A 214 -27.65 15.32 -1.04
C PRO A 214 -26.70 15.14 0.14
N ALA A 215 -26.14 16.18 0.68
CA ALA A 215 -25.08 16.15 1.70
C ALA A 215 -23.76 15.46 1.27
N GLY A 216 -23.62 15.00 0.03
CA GLY A 216 -22.44 14.27 -0.43
C GLY A 216 -21.16 15.11 -0.43
N THR A 217 -21.21 16.36 -0.88
CA THR A 217 -20.05 17.27 -0.85
C THR A 217 -19.59 17.53 0.58
N GLN A 218 -20.53 17.70 1.52
CA GLN A 218 -20.23 17.84 2.94
C GLN A 218 -19.60 16.57 3.50
N THR A 219 -20.13 15.39 3.13
CA THR A 219 -19.58 14.09 3.51
C THR A 219 -18.15 13.92 2.97
N ILE A 220 -17.87 14.31 1.72
CA ILE A 220 -16.52 14.31 1.14
C ILE A 220 -15.59 15.20 1.98
N THR A 221 -16.02 16.40 2.32
CA THR A 221 -15.22 17.34 3.11
C THR A 221 -14.88 16.76 4.48
N VAL A 222 -15.88 16.25 5.20
CA VAL A 222 -15.71 15.66 6.53
C VAL A 222 -14.80 14.42 6.45
N SER A 223 -15.12 13.51 5.54
CA SER A 223 -14.39 12.23 5.42
C SER A 223 -12.92 12.42 5.04
N LEU A 224 -12.64 13.25 4.02
CA LEU A 224 -11.26 13.48 3.57
C LEU A 224 -10.44 14.25 4.60
N THR A 225 -11.05 15.24 5.28
CA THR A 225 -10.38 15.98 6.35
C THR A 225 -10.09 15.07 7.54
N ALA A 226 -11.07 14.28 7.98
CA ALA A 226 -10.90 13.33 9.08
C ALA A 226 -9.85 12.28 8.75
N THR A 227 -9.87 11.73 7.53
CA THR A 227 -8.90 10.75 7.04
C THR A 227 -7.49 11.33 6.97
N ALA A 228 -7.31 12.50 6.35
CA ALA A 228 -5.99 13.14 6.23
C ALA A 228 -5.41 13.49 7.60
N LEU A 229 -6.24 14.03 8.49
CA LEU A 229 -5.82 14.33 9.87
C LEU A 229 -5.44 13.06 10.63
N ALA A 230 -6.25 12.01 10.52
CA ALA A 230 -5.99 10.72 11.19
C ALA A 230 -4.65 10.12 10.75
N LEU A 231 -4.40 10.04 9.43
CA LEU A 231 -3.14 9.55 8.88
C LEU A 231 -1.95 10.41 9.30
N THR A 232 -2.11 11.72 9.28
CA THR A 232 -1.07 12.68 9.68
C THR A 232 -0.71 12.53 11.15
N VAL A 233 -1.73 12.53 12.01
CA VAL A 233 -1.53 12.39 13.46
C VAL A 233 -0.96 11.03 13.80
N ALA A 234 -1.44 9.96 13.18
CA ALA A 234 -0.89 8.62 13.39
C ALA A 234 0.62 8.61 13.12
N ARG A 235 1.07 9.17 11.99
CA ARG A 235 2.49 9.23 11.62
C ARG A 235 3.33 10.13 12.53
N ILE A 236 2.79 11.27 12.96
CA ILE A 236 3.46 12.15 13.93
C ILE A 236 3.58 11.45 15.29
N THR A 237 2.52 10.79 15.74
CA THR A 237 2.52 10.05 17.00
C THR A 237 3.53 8.92 16.97
N ASP A 238 3.60 8.14 15.89
CA ASP A 238 4.61 7.08 15.73
C ASP A 238 6.06 7.64 15.80
N ALA A 239 6.29 8.85 15.28
CA ALA A 239 7.59 9.49 15.33
C ALA A 239 8.00 9.96 16.74
N VAL A 240 7.03 10.30 17.60
CA VAL A 240 7.25 10.85 18.94
C VAL A 240 7.06 9.78 20.02
N LEU A 241 6.02 8.96 19.90
CA LEU A 241 5.60 7.96 20.89
C LEU A 241 5.41 6.59 20.22
N PRO A 242 6.50 5.89 19.91
CA PRO A 242 6.42 4.61 19.17
C PRO A 242 5.89 3.43 20.01
N TRP A 243 5.66 3.59 21.31
CA TRP A 243 5.24 2.56 22.23
C TRP A 243 3.77 2.68 22.64
N PRO A 244 3.07 1.54 22.91
CA PRO A 244 3.50 0.17 22.64
C PRO A 244 3.54 -0.13 21.16
N ARG A 245 4.55 -0.89 20.71
CA ARG A 245 4.64 -1.34 19.30
C ARG A 245 3.61 -2.42 19.01
N LEU A 246 3.05 -2.39 17.81
CA LEU A 246 2.11 -3.42 17.36
C LEU A 246 2.82 -4.72 17.00
N ALA A 247 4.01 -4.62 16.41
CA ALA A 247 4.90 -5.74 16.13
C ALA A 247 6.35 -5.23 16.00
N PRO A 248 7.39 -6.03 16.36
CA PRO A 248 8.78 -5.62 16.26
C PRO A 248 9.19 -5.22 14.84
N GLN A 249 8.73 -5.95 13.85
CA GLN A 249 9.05 -5.77 12.43
C GLN A 249 8.31 -4.62 11.74
N VAL A 250 7.30 -4.03 12.39
CA VAL A 250 6.50 -2.93 11.83
C VAL A 250 6.84 -1.64 12.56
N PRO A 251 7.30 -0.59 11.86
CA PRO A 251 7.65 0.69 12.48
C PRO A 251 6.40 1.52 12.83
N ARG A 252 5.46 0.91 13.61
CA ARG A 252 4.17 1.52 13.97
C ARG A 252 3.84 1.24 15.43
N GLY A 253 3.31 2.25 16.12
CA GLY A 253 2.80 2.16 17.48
C GLY A 253 1.27 2.06 17.54
N ALA A 254 0.75 1.35 18.55
CA ALA A 254 -0.69 1.32 18.82
C ALA A 254 -1.25 2.71 19.16
N ALA A 255 -0.45 3.54 19.84
CA ALA A 255 -0.82 4.91 20.18
C ALA A 255 -1.13 5.75 18.92
N GLY A 256 -0.33 5.64 17.86
CA GLY A 256 -0.55 6.34 16.59
C GLY A 256 -1.90 5.97 15.96
N VAL A 257 -2.23 4.68 15.93
CA VAL A 257 -3.50 4.19 15.38
C VAL A 257 -4.69 4.75 16.15
N VAL A 258 -4.67 4.66 17.48
CA VAL A 258 -5.79 5.08 18.34
C VAL A 258 -5.95 6.61 18.30
N ILE A 259 -4.87 7.36 18.56
CA ILE A 259 -4.91 8.83 18.60
C ILE A 259 -5.29 9.39 17.22
N GLY A 260 -4.75 8.83 16.14
CA GLY A 260 -5.11 9.21 14.78
C GLY A 260 -6.62 9.06 14.52
N ALA A 261 -7.18 7.88 14.80
CA ALA A 261 -8.60 7.62 14.63
C ALA A 261 -9.48 8.55 15.52
N MET A 262 -9.08 8.79 16.77
CA MET A 262 -9.81 9.67 17.69
C MET A 262 -9.82 11.12 17.20
N LEU A 263 -8.66 11.64 16.77
CA LEU A 263 -8.58 13.01 16.29
C LEU A 263 -9.27 13.20 14.92
N GLY A 264 -9.25 12.20 14.07
CA GLY A 264 -10.07 12.18 12.85
C GLY A 264 -11.58 12.21 13.17
N THR A 265 -12.02 11.44 14.15
CA THR A 265 -13.42 11.46 14.65
C THR A 265 -13.80 12.83 15.22
N LEU A 266 -12.94 13.43 16.03
CA LEU A 266 -13.14 14.75 16.60
C LEU A 266 -13.24 15.81 15.49
N ALA A 267 -12.35 15.78 14.50
CA ALA A 267 -12.41 16.68 13.37
C ALA A 267 -13.73 16.54 12.60
N GLY A 268 -14.20 15.33 12.39
CA GLY A 268 -15.50 15.06 11.79
C GLY A 268 -16.64 15.66 12.60
N SER A 269 -16.62 15.50 13.92
CA SER A 269 -17.63 16.08 14.83
C SER A 269 -17.63 17.62 14.76
N VAL A 270 -16.45 18.23 14.83
CA VAL A 270 -16.28 19.68 14.74
C VAL A 270 -16.79 20.21 13.40
N LEU A 271 -16.37 19.61 12.28
CA LEU A 271 -16.86 20.00 10.96
C LEU A 271 -18.37 19.83 10.83
N GLY A 272 -18.93 18.77 11.39
CA GLY A 272 -20.37 18.51 11.41
C GLY A 272 -21.18 19.60 12.10
N SER A 273 -20.59 20.36 13.05
CA SER A 273 -21.26 21.48 13.72
C SER A 273 -21.35 22.73 12.85
N PHE A 274 -20.55 22.85 11.80
CA PHE A 274 -20.50 24.03 10.92
C PHE A 274 -21.12 23.78 9.55
N LEU A 275 -21.27 22.52 9.13
CA LEU A 275 -21.78 22.19 7.80
C LEU A 275 -23.31 22.08 7.78
N VAL A 276 -23.94 22.72 6.79
CA VAL A 276 -25.40 22.68 6.61
C VAL A 276 -25.84 21.24 6.31
N GLY A 277 -26.87 20.79 7.01
CA GLY A 277 -27.40 19.43 6.85
C GLY A 277 -26.64 18.35 7.66
N PHE A 278 -25.64 18.76 8.43
CA PHE A 278 -24.89 17.89 9.34
C PHE A 278 -25.19 18.25 10.80
N THR A 279 -24.95 17.25 11.66
CA THR A 279 -24.91 17.43 13.12
C THR A 279 -23.51 16.99 13.61
N PRO A 280 -23.08 17.41 14.81
CA PRO A 280 -21.83 16.92 15.39
C PRO A 280 -21.76 15.38 15.42
N THR A 281 -22.91 14.72 15.69
CA THR A 281 -22.98 13.25 15.75
C THR A 281 -22.81 12.61 14.38
N SER A 282 -23.47 13.11 13.34
CA SER A 282 -23.31 12.60 11.99
C SER A 282 -21.89 12.83 11.44
N GLY A 283 -21.32 14.01 11.73
CA GLY A 283 -19.93 14.31 11.42
C GLY A 283 -18.96 13.40 12.14
N ALA A 284 -19.19 13.10 13.43
CA ALA A 284 -18.40 12.16 14.21
C ALA A 284 -18.47 10.73 13.62
N LEU A 285 -19.67 10.28 13.20
CA LEU A 285 -19.84 8.96 12.60
C LEU A 285 -19.06 8.83 11.29
N VAL A 286 -19.20 9.81 10.38
CA VAL A 286 -18.42 9.85 9.14
C VAL A 286 -16.93 9.88 9.45
N GLY A 287 -16.49 10.75 10.38
CA GLY A 287 -15.10 10.88 10.78
C GLY A 287 -14.54 9.60 11.37
N LEU A 288 -15.28 8.94 12.29
CA LEU A 288 -14.86 7.69 12.91
C LEU A 288 -14.63 6.58 11.87
N VAL A 289 -15.64 6.34 11.04
CA VAL A 289 -15.58 5.24 10.07
C VAL A 289 -14.46 5.47 9.06
N THR A 290 -14.32 6.69 8.53
CA THR A 290 -13.33 6.98 7.50
C THR A 290 -11.92 7.09 8.07
N ALA A 291 -11.73 7.71 9.24
CA ALA A 291 -10.44 7.79 9.91
C ALA A 291 -9.94 6.40 10.33
N ALA A 292 -10.79 5.59 10.98
CA ALA A 292 -10.42 4.23 11.37
C ALA A 292 -10.07 3.36 10.15
N THR A 293 -10.89 3.40 9.10
CA THR A 293 -10.62 2.67 7.84
C THR A 293 -9.28 3.08 7.25
N ALA A 294 -8.97 4.37 7.20
CA ALA A 294 -7.73 4.86 6.61
C ALA A 294 -6.49 4.46 7.41
N VAL A 295 -6.53 4.59 8.74
CA VAL A 295 -5.39 4.24 9.59
C VAL A 295 -5.16 2.73 9.60
N LEU A 296 -6.22 1.92 9.59
CA LEU A 296 -6.11 0.46 9.48
C LEU A 296 -5.57 0.03 8.11
N ALA A 297 -5.99 0.70 7.03
CA ALA A 297 -5.45 0.45 5.70
C ALA A 297 -3.96 0.79 5.60
N ASP A 298 -3.54 1.95 6.14
CA ASP A 298 -2.14 2.34 6.21
C ASP A 298 -1.30 1.37 7.06
N LEU A 299 -1.88 0.86 8.15
CA LEU A 299 -1.26 -0.18 8.97
C LEU A 299 -1.11 -1.50 8.20
N ALA A 300 -2.15 -1.93 7.48
CA ALA A 300 -2.11 -3.16 6.66
C ALA A 300 -1.02 -3.09 5.57
N VAL A 301 -0.83 -1.92 4.95
CA VAL A 301 0.28 -1.69 4.01
C VAL A 301 1.63 -1.86 4.70
N GLY A 302 1.79 -1.35 5.93
CA GLY A 302 3.01 -1.52 6.72
C GLY A 302 3.31 -2.99 7.04
N TYR A 303 2.29 -3.77 7.41
CA TYR A 303 2.44 -5.22 7.63
C TYR A 303 2.80 -5.98 6.35
N ALA A 304 2.14 -5.65 5.24
CA ALA A 304 2.46 -6.25 3.94
C ALA A 304 3.90 -5.96 3.51
N GLU A 305 4.40 -4.76 3.79
CA GLU A 305 5.79 -4.39 3.54
C GLU A 305 6.76 -5.17 4.42
N ALA A 306 6.50 -5.24 5.73
CA ALA A 306 7.32 -6.02 6.66
C ALA A 306 7.36 -7.49 6.25
N GLY A 307 6.24 -8.09 5.85
CA GLY A 307 6.17 -9.46 5.35
C GLY A 307 7.05 -9.71 4.13
N ARG A 308 7.09 -8.78 3.17
CA ARG A 308 7.96 -8.88 1.99
C ARG A 308 9.45 -8.79 2.35
N LEU A 309 9.81 -7.91 3.28
CA LEU A 309 11.18 -7.79 3.76
C LEU A 309 11.64 -9.05 4.50
N MET A 310 10.79 -9.65 5.33
CA MET A 310 11.06 -10.93 6.00
C MET A 310 11.16 -12.10 5.01
N ALA A 311 10.44 -12.06 3.90
CA ALA A 311 10.57 -13.02 2.81
C ALA A 311 11.85 -12.86 1.98
N GLY A 312 12.72 -11.89 2.32
CA GLY A 312 13.97 -11.64 1.60
C GLY A 312 13.78 -10.94 0.25
N GLU A 313 12.62 -10.32 0.01
CA GLU A 313 12.42 -9.57 -1.22
C GLU A 313 13.31 -8.31 -1.24
N PRO A 314 13.93 -8.00 -2.39
CA PRO A 314 14.79 -6.83 -2.51
C PRO A 314 14.00 -5.53 -2.30
N PRO A 315 14.61 -4.50 -1.70
CA PRO A 315 13.95 -3.22 -1.49
C PRO A 315 13.51 -2.60 -2.82
N THR A 316 12.27 -2.14 -2.86
CA THR A 316 11.66 -1.52 -4.03
C THR A 316 11.83 0.01 -4.02
N PHE A 317 11.23 0.71 -4.99
CA PHE A 317 11.38 2.16 -5.13
C PHE A 317 10.87 2.89 -3.87
N TRP A 318 11.77 3.55 -3.16
CA TRP A 318 11.58 4.10 -1.83
C TRP A 318 10.36 5.04 -1.72
N ILE A 319 10.24 6.03 -2.62
CA ILE A 319 9.14 7.01 -2.58
C ILE A 319 7.79 6.31 -2.77
N ALA A 320 7.67 5.45 -3.79
CA ALA A 320 6.43 4.77 -4.11
C ALA A 320 5.93 3.92 -2.94
N ARG A 321 6.84 3.24 -2.25
CA ARG A 321 6.57 2.40 -1.09
C ARG A 321 5.90 3.18 0.05
N HIS A 322 6.41 4.37 0.33
CA HIS A 322 5.89 5.20 1.42
C HIS A 322 4.61 5.97 1.06
N MET A 323 4.31 6.14 -0.23
CA MET A 323 3.04 6.72 -0.68
C MET A 323 1.86 5.74 -0.61
N GLN A 324 2.11 4.42 -0.59
CA GLN A 324 1.05 3.41 -0.58
C GLN A 324 0.10 3.55 0.61
N GLY A 325 0.62 3.80 1.80
CA GLY A 325 -0.17 3.92 3.02
C GLY A 325 -1.25 5.01 2.94
N PRO A 326 -0.89 6.28 2.77
CA PRO A 326 -1.86 7.37 2.64
C PRO A 326 -2.81 7.21 1.45
N LEU A 327 -2.32 6.80 0.28
CA LEU A 327 -3.15 6.57 -0.89
C LEU A 327 -4.14 5.42 -0.66
N GLY A 328 -3.69 4.30 -0.11
CA GLY A 328 -4.54 3.16 0.22
C GLY A 328 -5.57 3.51 1.30
N GLY A 329 -5.17 4.29 2.30
CA GLY A 329 -6.05 4.79 3.34
C GLY A 329 -7.21 5.60 2.78
N ILE A 330 -6.94 6.58 1.92
CA ILE A 330 -7.98 7.39 1.29
C ILE A 330 -8.82 6.56 0.31
N ALA A 331 -8.21 5.67 -0.46
CA ALA A 331 -8.90 4.79 -1.41
C ALA A 331 -9.98 3.92 -0.72
N LEU A 332 -9.71 3.44 0.50
CA LEU A 332 -10.67 2.64 1.27
C LEU A 332 -11.63 3.51 2.09
N ALA A 333 -11.20 4.69 2.54
CA ALA A 333 -12.08 5.64 3.24
C ALA A 333 -13.19 6.18 2.33
N ALA A 334 -12.97 6.34 1.03
CA ALA A 334 -13.94 6.90 0.10
C ALA A 334 -15.22 6.05 -0.05
N PRO A 335 -15.17 4.73 -0.31
CA PRO A 335 -16.38 3.90 -0.31
C PRO A 335 -17.03 3.80 1.07
N ALA A 336 -16.24 3.83 2.16
CA ALA A 336 -16.76 3.88 3.51
C ALA A 336 -17.59 5.15 3.75
N ALA A 337 -17.08 6.31 3.32
CA ALA A 337 -17.81 7.59 3.36
C ALA A 337 -19.13 7.52 2.57
N TYR A 338 -19.10 6.93 1.37
CA TYR A 338 -20.29 6.74 0.56
C TYR A 338 -21.34 5.89 1.29
N LEU A 339 -20.93 4.77 1.88
CA LEU A 339 -21.83 3.89 2.61
C LEU A 339 -22.45 4.58 3.82
N VAL A 340 -21.66 5.32 4.60
CA VAL A 340 -22.18 6.09 5.75
C VAL A 340 -23.16 7.16 5.28
N CYS A 341 -22.86 7.85 4.18
CA CYS A 341 -23.75 8.87 3.63
C CYS A 341 -25.10 8.28 3.20
N VAL A 342 -25.10 7.15 2.51
CA VAL A 342 -26.34 6.53 2.00
C VAL A 342 -27.18 5.86 3.09
N LEU A 343 -26.54 5.32 4.14
CA LEU A 343 -27.22 4.54 5.17
C LEU A 343 -27.69 5.37 6.37
N PHE A 344 -27.03 6.50 6.64
CA PHE A 344 -27.23 7.23 7.90
C PHE A 344 -27.49 8.74 7.72
N LEU A 345 -27.30 9.30 6.53
CA LEU A 345 -27.52 10.74 6.23
C LEU A 345 -28.60 10.93 5.18
#